data_007d17cc57c8f0a9b4239f38bb58c526
#
_entry.id   007d17cc57c8f0a9b4239f38bb58c526
#
_cell.length_a   1.000
_cell.length_b   1.000
_cell.length_c   1.000
_cell.angle_alpha   90.00
_cell.angle_beta   90.00
_cell.angle_gamma   90.00
#
_symmetry.space_group_name_H-M   'P 1'
#
loop_
_entity.id
_entity.type
_entity.pdbx_description
1 polymer ?
#
loop_
_entity_poly.entity_id
_entity_poly.type
_entity_poly.pdbx_seq_one_letter_code
_entity_poly.pdbx_strand_id
1 'polypeptide(L)'
;MRPVADMDQGAKMYFFSVCFLYFISSALSLKKSDCEVCVTVVEKFGNSLSADIKSNPKLIEDEFRKFCKTSKAKENRFCYYLGGLEESATGILGELSKPLSWSMPPEKICEKLKKKDSQICDLHYDKTIDLRTVDLKKLKVRDLKKILSDWDETCEGCIEKTDFIKRIEELKPQYMHQEL
;
A
#
# COMPACT_ATOMS: atom_id res chain seq x y z
N MET A 1 -67.27 -27.13 14.80
CA MET A 1 -66.39 -26.27 14.00
C MET A 1 -65.50 -25.51 14.99
N ARG A 2 -64.23 -25.86 15.08
CA ARG A 2 -63.23 -25.14 15.90
C ARG A 2 -62.34 -24.29 14.97
N PRO A 3 -62.02 -23.03 15.28
CA PRO A 3 -61.14 -22.24 14.45
C PRO A 3 -59.68 -22.71 14.67
N VAL A 4 -58.98 -22.85 13.55
CA VAL A 4 -57.53 -23.13 13.49
C VAL A 4 -56.80 -21.83 13.91
N ALA A 5 -56.09 -21.92 15.01
CA ALA A 5 -55.28 -20.80 15.52
C ALA A 5 -54.10 -20.50 14.60
N ASP A 6 -54.00 -19.25 14.26
CA ASP A 6 -52.93 -18.65 13.48
C ASP A 6 -51.59 -18.61 14.30
N MET A 7 -50.73 -19.58 14.05
CA MET A 7 -49.43 -19.74 14.73
C MET A 7 -48.24 -19.39 13.86
N ASP A 8 -48.41 -18.64 12.75
CA ASP A 8 -47.35 -18.48 11.74
C ASP A 8 -46.72 -17.06 11.69
N GLN A 9 -47.22 -16.09 12.44
CA GLN A 9 -46.61 -14.74 12.40
C GLN A 9 -45.36 -14.57 13.30
N GLY A 10 -45.27 -15.30 14.41
CA GLY A 10 -44.12 -15.19 15.31
C GLY A 10 -42.82 -15.81 14.75
N ALA A 11 -42.95 -16.92 14.04
CA ALA A 11 -41.79 -17.62 13.49
C ALA A 11 -41.11 -16.88 12.33
N LYS A 12 -41.92 -16.17 11.50
CA LYS A 12 -41.39 -15.36 10.39
C LYS A 12 -40.60 -14.14 10.87
N MET A 13 -41.03 -13.48 11.94
CA MET A 13 -40.28 -12.34 12.53
C MET A 13 -38.96 -12.78 13.16
N TYR A 14 -38.88 -13.93 13.81
CA TYR A 14 -37.63 -14.44 14.36
C TYR A 14 -36.62 -14.85 13.28
N PHE A 15 -37.08 -15.43 12.18
CA PHE A 15 -36.23 -15.81 11.05
C PHE A 15 -35.60 -14.58 10.36
N PHE A 16 -36.34 -13.50 10.17
CA PHE A 16 -35.83 -12.25 9.61
C PHE A 16 -34.85 -11.54 10.54
N SER A 17 -35.08 -11.58 11.86
CA SER A 17 -34.18 -10.97 12.86
C SER A 17 -32.87 -11.71 12.98
N VAL A 18 -32.87 -13.04 12.94
CA VAL A 18 -31.64 -13.86 13.00
C VAL A 18 -30.84 -13.78 11.71
N CYS A 19 -31.47 -13.74 10.53
CA CYS A 19 -30.75 -13.52 9.26
C CYS A 19 -30.12 -12.13 9.18
N PHE A 20 -30.74 -11.09 9.75
CA PHE A 20 -30.19 -9.73 9.72
C PHE A 20 -28.94 -9.61 10.64
N LEU A 21 -28.84 -10.38 11.70
CA LEU A 21 -27.67 -10.39 12.59
C LEU A 21 -26.47 -11.13 11.98
N TYR A 22 -26.68 -12.05 11.04
CA TYR A 22 -25.59 -12.73 10.34
C TYR A 22 -24.94 -11.91 9.22
N PHE A 23 -25.57 -10.82 8.74
CA PHE A 23 -25.01 -9.96 7.69
C PHE A 23 -24.08 -8.86 8.18
N ILE A 24 -23.92 -8.67 9.51
CA ILE A 24 -22.95 -7.71 10.05
C ILE A 24 -21.62 -8.43 10.40
N SER A 25 -21.22 -9.39 9.59
CA SER A 25 -19.81 -9.79 9.54
C SER A 25 -19.08 -8.71 8.71
N SER A 26 -18.80 -7.58 9.36
CA SER A 26 -17.90 -6.57 8.81
C SER A 26 -16.58 -7.27 8.53
N ALA A 27 -16.37 -7.69 7.29
CA ALA A 27 -15.09 -8.11 6.82
C ALA A 27 -14.14 -6.93 7.09
N LEU A 28 -13.36 -7.01 8.16
CA LEU A 28 -12.24 -6.12 8.43
C LEU A 28 -11.27 -6.25 7.25
N SER A 29 -11.51 -5.46 6.21
CA SER A 29 -10.62 -5.37 5.07
C SER A 29 -9.37 -4.61 5.53
N LEU A 30 -8.21 -5.09 5.15
CA LEU A 30 -6.94 -4.40 5.35
C LEU A 30 -7.07 -2.98 4.79
N LYS A 31 -6.76 -1.97 5.59
CA LYS A 31 -6.72 -0.60 5.08
C LYS A 31 -5.44 -0.40 4.26
N LYS A 32 -5.51 0.38 3.20
CA LYS A 32 -4.34 0.73 2.36
C LYS A 32 -3.20 1.29 3.21
N SER A 33 -3.50 2.06 4.26
CA SER A 33 -2.52 2.60 5.22
C SER A 33 -1.75 1.54 5.99
N ASP A 34 -2.31 0.35 6.18
CA ASP A 34 -1.71 -0.70 7.02
C ASP A 34 -0.74 -1.60 6.21
N CYS A 35 -0.71 -1.45 4.88
CA CYS A 35 0.16 -2.19 3.97
C CYS A 35 0.41 -1.37 2.69
N GLU A 36 0.84 -0.15 2.86
CA GLU A 36 0.81 0.91 1.85
C GLU A 36 1.56 0.54 0.57
N VAL A 37 2.83 0.13 0.70
CA VAL A 37 3.66 -0.21 -0.46
C VAL A 37 3.10 -1.42 -1.20
N CYS A 38 2.71 -2.48 -0.48
CA CYS A 38 2.13 -3.67 -1.10
C CYS A 38 0.89 -3.31 -1.93
N VAL A 39 -0.10 -2.64 -1.32
CA VAL A 39 -1.37 -2.31 -2.01
C VAL A 39 -1.10 -1.45 -3.23
N THR A 40 -0.25 -0.43 -3.09
CA THR A 40 0.10 0.46 -4.21
C THR A 40 0.82 -0.27 -5.35
N VAL A 41 1.79 -1.14 -5.02
CA VAL A 41 2.54 -1.89 -6.05
C VAL A 41 1.66 -2.92 -6.72
N VAL A 42 0.85 -3.67 -5.98
CA VAL A 42 -0.07 -4.67 -6.55
C VAL A 42 -1.12 -4.03 -7.46
N GLU A 43 -1.67 -2.88 -7.06
CA GLU A 43 -2.61 -2.09 -7.86
C GLU A 43 -1.94 -1.58 -9.16
N LYS A 44 -0.80 -0.90 -9.06
CA LYS A 44 -0.02 -0.37 -10.19
C LYS A 44 0.38 -1.48 -11.16
N PHE A 45 0.95 -2.57 -10.66
CA PHE A 45 1.35 -3.71 -11.45
C PHE A 45 0.14 -4.41 -12.10
N GLY A 46 -0.91 -4.70 -11.33
CA GLY A 46 -2.12 -5.33 -11.84
C GLY A 46 -2.79 -4.52 -12.96
N ASN A 47 -2.78 -3.18 -12.87
CA ASN A 47 -3.32 -2.31 -13.90
C ASN A 47 -2.45 -2.26 -15.17
N SER A 48 -1.16 -2.54 -15.07
CA SER A 48 -0.25 -2.57 -16.23
C SER A 48 -0.36 -3.85 -17.07
N LEU A 49 -0.97 -4.92 -16.55
CA LEU A 49 -1.08 -6.20 -17.23
C LEU A 49 -2.22 -6.22 -18.25
N SER A 50 -1.94 -6.80 -19.44
CA SER A 50 -2.99 -7.12 -20.42
C SER A 50 -3.86 -8.28 -19.95
N ALA A 51 -5.06 -8.41 -20.53
CA ALA A 51 -5.99 -9.48 -20.19
C ALA A 51 -5.41 -10.88 -20.40
N ASP A 52 -4.64 -11.07 -21.48
CA ASP A 52 -4.01 -12.34 -21.81
C ASP A 52 -3.00 -12.77 -20.73
N ILE A 53 -2.18 -11.82 -20.24
CA ILE A 53 -1.21 -12.09 -19.18
C ILE A 53 -1.93 -12.38 -17.86
N LYS A 54 -2.98 -11.62 -17.54
CA LYS A 54 -3.76 -11.80 -16.31
C LYS A 54 -4.38 -13.19 -16.19
N SER A 55 -4.68 -13.86 -17.28
CA SER A 55 -5.27 -15.21 -17.27
C SER A 55 -4.28 -16.30 -16.83
N ASN A 56 -2.96 -16.07 -16.88
CA ASN A 56 -1.93 -17.06 -16.62
C ASN A 56 -0.99 -16.63 -15.48
N PRO A 57 -1.04 -17.31 -14.31
CA PRO A 57 -0.19 -16.96 -13.17
C PRO A 57 1.31 -16.96 -13.49
N LYS A 58 1.78 -17.85 -14.35
CA LYS A 58 3.21 -17.92 -14.70
C LYS A 58 3.64 -16.70 -15.52
N LEU A 59 2.82 -16.26 -16.47
CA LEU A 59 3.09 -15.03 -17.22
C LEU A 59 3.08 -13.80 -16.30
N ILE A 60 2.18 -13.77 -15.31
CA ILE A 60 2.17 -12.72 -14.29
C ILE A 60 3.49 -12.69 -13.51
N GLU A 61 4.02 -13.86 -13.13
CA GLU A 61 5.31 -13.95 -12.41
C GLU A 61 6.47 -13.43 -13.27
N ASP A 62 6.50 -13.81 -14.54
CA ASP A 62 7.54 -13.36 -15.47
C ASP A 62 7.51 -11.85 -15.69
N GLU A 63 6.31 -11.27 -15.88
CA GLU A 63 6.13 -9.82 -15.97
C GLU A 63 6.47 -9.11 -14.65
N PHE A 64 6.13 -9.70 -13.50
CA PHE A 64 6.48 -9.13 -12.21
C PHE A 64 8.01 -9.08 -12.00
N ARG A 65 8.76 -10.10 -12.44
CA ARG A 65 10.23 -10.06 -12.42
C ARG A 65 10.79 -8.94 -13.29
N LYS A 66 10.18 -8.67 -14.45
CA LYS A 66 10.57 -7.54 -15.31
C LYS A 66 10.27 -6.21 -14.63
N PHE A 67 9.10 -6.07 -14.04
CA PHE A 67 8.72 -4.89 -13.25
C PHE A 67 9.71 -4.64 -12.11
N CYS A 68 10.12 -5.69 -11.41
CA CYS A 68 11.06 -5.60 -10.28
C CYS A 68 12.46 -5.13 -10.69
N LYS A 69 12.92 -5.43 -11.91
CA LYS A 69 14.23 -4.96 -12.41
C LYS A 69 14.32 -3.43 -12.52
N THR A 70 13.20 -2.77 -12.71
CA THR A 70 13.12 -1.31 -12.84
C THR A 70 12.64 -0.61 -11.56
N SER A 71 12.18 -1.38 -10.58
CA SER A 71 11.67 -0.86 -9.31
C SER A 71 12.79 -0.28 -8.44
N LYS A 72 12.48 0.77 -7.68
CA LYS A 72 13.44 1.48 -6.82
C LYS A 72 12.95 1.55 -5.38
N ALA A 73 13.86 1.81 -4.47
CA ALA A 73 13.58 2.08 -3.06
C ALA A 73 12.60 1.06 -2.41
N LYS A 74 11.47 1.50 -1.93
CA LYS A 74 10.49 0.65 -1.21
C LYS A 74 9.82 -0.38 -2.13
N GLU A 75 9.58 -0.05 -3.40
CA GLU A 75 9.04 -1.00 -4.39
C GLU A 75 10.05 -2.13 -4.68
N ASN A 76 11.34 -1.82 -4.81
CA ASN A 76 12.40 -2.81 -4.97
C ASN A 76 12.48 -3.74 -3.74
N ARG A 77 12.35 -3.17 -2.53
CA ARG A 77 12.32 -3.96 -1.28
C ARG A 77 11.13 -4.90 -1.23
N PHE A 78 9.96 -4.45 -1.69
CA PHE A 78 8.78 -5.30 -1.84
C PHE A 78 9.03 -6.44 -2.83
N CYS A 79 9.65 -6.16 -3.98
CA CYS A 79 10.07 -7.16 -4.96
C CYS A 79 10.99 -8.23 -4.33
N TYR A 80 11.95 -7.80 -3.52
CA TYR A 80 12.86 -8.70 -2.82
C TYR A 80 12.10 -9.67 -1.90
N TYR A 81 11.15 -9.19 -1.12
CA TYR A 81 10.36 -10.02 -0.20
C TYR A 81 9.47 -11.05 -0.92
N LEU A 82 9.04 -10.77 -2.14
CA LEU A 82 8.21 -11.71 -2.91
C LEU A 82 9.01 -12.75 -3.71
N GLY A 83 10.30 -12.56 -3.89
CA GLY A 83 11.10 -13.41 -4.77
C GLY A 83 11.09 -12.93 -6.23
N GLY A 84 10.88 -11.61 -6.44
CA GLY A 84 10.88 -10.98 -7.76
C GLY A 84 12.26 -10.63 -8.30
N LEU A 85 13.29 -10.61 -7.45
CA LEU A 85 14.68 -10.30 -7.79
C LEU A 85 15.54 -11.58 -7.79
N GLU A 86 16.64 -11.57 -8.50
CA GLU A 86 17.58 -12.71 -8.57
C GLU A 86 18.23 -13.00 -7.21
N GLU A 87 18.51 -11.96 -6.43
CA GLU A 87 19.07 -12.02 -5.08
C GLU A 87 18.05 -12.32 -3.98
N SER A 88 16.77 -12.50 -4.32
CA SER A 88 15.73 -12.78 -3.33
C SER A 88 15.95 -14.14 -2.67
N ALA A 89 15.89 -14.16 -1.34
CA ALA A 89 15.95 -15.41 -0.56
C ALA A 89 14.60 -16.14 -0.46
N THR A 90 13.50 -15.51 -0.89
CA THR A 90 12.14 -16.03 -0.83
C THR A 90 11.61 -16.38 -2.22
N GLY A 91 10.61 -17.25 -2.30
CA GLY A 91 9.99 -17.69 -3.56
C GLY A 91 8.46 -17.74 -3.42
N ILE A 92 7.83 -16.64 -2.97
CA ILE A 92 6.38 -16.59 -2.72
C ILE A 92 5.59 -15.87 -3.82
N LEU A 93 6.16 -15.73 -5.03
CA LEU A 93 5.47 -15.07 -6.16
C LEU A 93 4.10 -15.68 -6.48
N GLY A 94 3.93 -16.98 -6.28
CA GLY A 94 2.66 -17.66 -6.48
C GLY A 94 1.54 -17.16 -5.57
N GLU A 95 1.88 -16.56 -4.42
CA GLU A 95 0.91 -15.94 -3.50
C GLU A 95 0.43 -14.55 -4.01
N LEU A 96 1.15 -13.97 -4.97
CA LEU A 96 0.74 -12.78 -5.72
C LEU A 96 0.03 -13.17 -7.01
N SER A 97 0.66 -14.02 -7.84
CA SER A 97 0.23 -14.29 -9.22
C SER A 97 -1.12 -15.00 -9.28
N LYS A 98 -1.33 -16.05 -8.47
CA LYS A 98 -2.58 -16.80 -8.43
C LYS A 98 -3.80 -15.94 -8.08
N PRO A 99 -3.82 -15.21 -6.95
CA PRO A 99 -4.97 -14.38 -6.63
C PRO A 99 -5.16 -13.21 -7.60
N LEU A 100 -4.06 -12.69 -8.18
CA LEU A 100 -4.14 -11.64 -9.19
C LEU A 100 -4.81 -12.17 -10.48
N SER A 101 -4.54 -13.41 -10.89
CA SER A 101 -5.22 -14.03 -12.04
C SER A 101 -6.71 -14.25 -11.82
N TRP A 102 -7.16 -14.30 -10.58
CA TRP A 102 -8.58 -14.37 -10.22
C TRP A 102 -9.20 -12.99 -9.99
N SER A 103 -8.52 -11.92 -10.37
CA SER A 103 -8.96 -10.54 -10.18
C SER A 103 -9.26 -10.19 -8.70
N MET A 104 -8.53 -10.80 -7.78
CA MET A 104 -8.67 -10.49 -6.35
C MET A 104 -8.21 -9.06 -6.07
N PRO A 105 -8.94 -8.29 -5.23
CA PRO A 105 -8.55 -6.92 -4.85
C PRO A 105 -7.16 -6.86 -4.21
N PRO A 106 -6.36 -5.80 -4.49
CA PRO A 106 -5.01 -5.64 -3.96
C PRO A 106 -4.91 -5.77 -2.44
N GLU A 107 -5.88 -5.23 -1.70
CA GLU A 107 -5.92 -5.31 -0.24
C GLU A 107 -6.01 -6.76 0.25
N LYS A 108 -6.80 -7.58 -0.44
CA LYS A 108 -6.96 -9.01 -0.10
C LYS A 108 -5.73 -9.82 -0.46
N ILE A 109 -5.05 -9.47 -1.54
CA ILE A 109 -3.76 -10.06 -1.90
C ILE A 109 -2.73 -9.73 -0.82
N CYS A 110 -2.62 -8.46 -0.44
CA CYS A 110 -1.67 -8.02 0.58
C CYS A 110 -1.98 -8.59 1.97
N GLU A 111 -3.25 -8.81 2.32
CA GLU A 111 -3.63 -9.53 3.54
C GLU A 111 -3.08 -10.96 3.57
N LYS A 112 -3.12 -11.66 2.43
CA LYS A 112 -2.55 -13.02 2.30
C LYS A 112 -1.02 -12.99 2.36
N LEU A 113 -0.41 -12.03 1.67
CA LEU A 113 1.05 -11.86 1.68
C LEU A 113 1.58 -11.54 3.08
N LYS A 114 0.89 -10.68 3.84
CA LYS A 114 1.21 -10.37 5.25
C LYS A 114 1.22 -11.61 6.14
N LYS A 115 0.34 -12.58 5.89
CA LYS A 115 0.32 -13.85 6.64
C LYS A 115 1.52 -14.75 6.32
N LYS A 116 2.13 -14.58 5.15
CA LYS A 116 3.34 -15.32 4.75
C LYS A 116 4.61 -14.64 5.25
N ASP A 117 4.66 -13.32 5.14
CA ASP A 117 5.75 -12.48 5.63
C ASP A 117 5.18 -11.11 6.06
N SER A 118 5.21 -10.85 7.36
CA SER A 118 4.68 -9.61 7.93
C SER A 118 5.47 -8.37 7.48
N GLN A 119 6.78 -8.51 7.16
CA GLN A 119 7.65 -7.42 6.73
C GLN A 119 7.15 -6.75 5.45
N ILE A 120 6.36 -7.45 4.63
CA ILE A 120 5.73 -6.92 3.42
C ILE A 120 4.84 -5.72 3.74
N CYS A 121 4.12 -5.76 4.85
CA CYS A 121 3.24 -4.67 5.26
C CYS A 121 3.90 -3.63 6.19
N ASP A 122 5.13 -3.89 6.64
CA ASP A 122 5.92 -2.90 7.38
C ASP A 122 6.57 -1.86 6.44
N LEU A 123 6.51 -2.11 5.14
CA LEU A 123 6.98 -1.17 4.13
C LEU A 123 6.00 0.00 3.97
N HIS A 124 6.50 1.21 4.24
CA HIS A 124 5.77 2.45 4.00
C HIS A 124 6.61 3.39 3.14
N TYR A 125 5.95 4.18 2.29
CA TYR A 125 6.64 5.26 1.60
C TYR A 125 7.08 6.32 2.61
N ASP A 126 8.19 6.95 2.32
CA ASP A 126 8.61 8.09 3.13
C ASP A 126 7.58 9.20 2.96
N LYS A 127 7.06 9.71 4.06
CA LYS A 127 6.10 10.81 4.02
C LYS A 127 6.75 12.01 3.35
N THR A 128 6.14 12.50 2.28
CA THR A 128 6.47 13.82 1.73
C THR A 128 6.07 14.88 2.75
N ILE A 129 7.00 15.77 3.06
CA ILE A 129 6.77 16.84 4.01
C ILE A 129 6.11 17.99 3.23
N ASP A 130 4.85 18.28 3.54
CA ASP A 130 4.18 19.44 2.95
C ASP A 130 4.75 20.73 3.52
N LEU A 131 5.63 21.36 2.76
CA LEU A 131 6.33 22.59 3.16
C LEU A 131 5.44 23.83 3.22
N ARG A 132 4.18 23.73 2.78
CA ARG A 132 3.20 24.83 2.89
C ARG A 132 2.65 24.94 4.31
N THR A 133 2.52 23.80 4.98
CA THR A 133 1.86 23.72 6.30
C THR A 133 2.79 23.37 7.45
N VAL A 134 3.98 22.82 7.14
CA VAL A 134 4.91 22.32 8.16
C VAL A 134 5.74 23.45 8.79
N ASP A 135 5.89 23.40 10.10
CA ASP A 135 6.87 24.19 10.83
C ASP A 135 8.23 23.50 10.80
N LEU A 136 9.19 24.05 10.03
CA LEU A 136 10.53 23.49 9.89
C LEU A 136 11.26 23.35 11.22
N LYS A 137 10.95 24.21 12.21
CA LYS A 137 11.57 24.16 13.53
C LYS A 137 11.17 22.91 14.32
N LYS A 138 10.03 22.30 14.02
CA LYS A 138 9.55 21.06 14.66
C LYS A 138 10.12 19.80 14.01
N LEU A 139 10.67 19.89 12.80
CA LEU A 139 11.26 18.76 12.10
C LEU A 139 12.59 18.33 12.75
N LYS A 140 12.94 17.06 12.57
CA LYS A 140 14.28 16.55 12.94
C LYS A 140 15.28 16.91 11.84
N VAL A 141 16.58 16.98 12.17
CA VAL A 141 17.65 17.23 11.17
C VAL A 141 17.61 16.23 10.02
N ARG A 142 17.26 14.97 10.29
CA ARG A 142 17.09 13.95 9.25
C ARG A 142 16.00 14.34 8.22
N ASP A 143 14.91 14.91 8.70
CA ASP A 143 13.76 15.29 7.84
C ASP A 143 14.11 16.53 7.02
N LEU A 144 14.89 17.48 7.60
CA LEU A 144 15.43 18.65 6.88
C LEU A 144 16.42 18.23 5.79
N LYS A 145 17.34 17.30 6.10
CA LYS A 145 18.25 16.72 5.09
C LYS A 145 17.49 16.03 3.95
N LYS A 146 16.40 15.33 4.30
CA LYS A 146 15.56 14.69 3.30
C LYS A 146 14.91 15.70 2.35
N ILE A 147 14.39 16.82 2.85
CA ILE A 147 13.81 17.89 2.02
C ILE A 147 14.83 18.38 0.99
N LEU A 148 16.06 18.66 1.42
CA LEU A 148 17.12 19.09 0.51
C LEU A 148 17.47 18.00 -0.52
N SER A 149 17.58 16.75 -0.08
CA SER A 149 17.83 15.61 -0.97
C SER A 149 16.72 15.39 -1.98
N ASP A 150 15.46 15.59 -1.61
CA ASP A 150 14.31 15.49 -2.52
C ASP A 150 14.34 16.59 -3.61
N TRP A 151 15.03 17.69 -3.36
CA TRP A 151 15.31 18.79 -4.29
C TRP A 151 16.62 18.65 -5.06
N ASP A 152 17.35 17.56 -4.89
CA ASP A 152 18.72 17.36 -5.38
C ASP A 152 19.70 18.47 -4.92
N GLU A 153 19.42 19.07 -3.76
CA GLU A 153 20.22 20.14 -3.16
C GLU A 153 21.08 19.64 -2.01
N THR A 154 22.24 20.25 -1.86
CA THR A 154 23.16 20.01 -0.75
C THR A 154 23.25 21.23 0.16
N CYS A 155 23.64 21.00 1.41
CA CYS A 155 23.90 22.05 2.36
C CYS A 155 25.37 21.96 2.82
N GLU A 156 26.26 22.54 2.02
CA GLU A 156 27.68 22.58 2.35
C GLU A 156 27.92 23.47 3.57
N GLY A 157 28.65 22.98 4.55
CA GLY A 157 28.93 23.70 5.80
C GLY A 157 27.83 23.72 6.84
N CYS A 158 26.68 23.09 6.57
CA CYS A 158 25.61 22.97 7.57
C CYS A 158 25.99 22.01 8.69
N ILE A 159 26.16 22.54 9.91
CA ILE A 159 26.50 21.78 11.12
C ILE A 159 25.28 21.71 12.04
N GLU A 160 24.60 22.84 12.25
CA GLU A 160 23.46 22.93 13.15
C GLU A 160 22.12 22.83 12.43
N LYS A 161 21.07 22.49 13.18
CA LYS A 161 19.70 22.39 12.66
C LYS A 161 19.24 23.70 12.01
N THR A 162 19.66 24.84 12.55
CA THR A 162 19.35 26.18 12.05
C THR A 162 19.89 26.43 10.66
N ASP A 163 21.05 25.88 10.32
CA ASP A 163 21.66 26.03 9.00
C ASP A 163 20.83 25.34 7.92
N PHE A 164 20.36 24.12 8.21
CA PHE A 164 19.46 23.39 7.30
C PHE A 164 18.12 24.11 7.10
N ILE A 165 17.55 24.67 8.17
CA ILE A 165 16.31 25.44 8.09
C ILE A 165 16.50 26.66 7.18
N LYS A 166 17.56 27.43 7.41
CA LYS A 166 17.88 28.62 6.62
C LYS A 166 18.04 28.27 5.14
N ARG A 167 18.79 27.21 4.83
CA ARG A 167 18.99 26.76 3.45
C ARG A 167 17.68 26.36 2.78
N ILE A 168 16.78 25.65 3.48
CA ILE A 168 15.45 25.28 2.97
C ILE A 168 14.58 26.52 2.73
N GLU A 169 14.59 27.49 3.64
CA GLU A 169 13.84 28.75 3.47
C GLU A 169 14.33 29.56 2.27
N GLU A 170 15.62 29.58 1.99
CA GLU A 170 16.21 30.22 0.81
C GLU A 170 15.77 29.56 -0.50
N LEU A 171 15.71 28.24 -0.53
CA LEU A 171 15.37 27.46 -1.72
C LEU A 171 13.87 27.31 -1.95
N LYS A 172 13.07 27.37 -0.86
CA LYS A 172 11.63 27.15 -0.89
C LYS A 172 10.89 27.93 -2.01
N PRO A 173 11.17 29.21 -2.30
CA PRO A 173 10.49 29.92 -3.38
C PRO A 173 10.71 29.29 -4.76
N GLN A 174 11.88 28.73 -5.03
CA GLN A 174 12.22 28.14 -6.33
C GLN A 174 11.44 26.85 -6.58
N TYR A 175 11.34 25.99 -5.57
CA TYR A 175 10.71 24.68 -5.70
C TYR A 175 9.20 24.70 -5.54
N MET A 176 8.64 25.65 -4.80
CA MET A 176 7.18 25.78 -4.64
C MET A 176 6.48 26.45 -5.83
N HIS A 177 7.20 27.14 -6.72
CA HIS A 177 6.63 27.69 -7.95
C HIS A 177 6.53 26.67 -9.09
N GLN A 178 7.24 25.54 -9.02
CA GLN A 178 7.23 24.51 -10.06
C GLN A 178 6.07 23.51 -9.95
N GLU A 179 5.31 23.54 -8.85
CA GLU A 179 4.18 22.61 -8.60
C GLU A 179 2.79 23.23 -8.94
N LEU A 180 2.74 24.30 -9.71
CA LEU A 180 1.53 24.90 -10.28
C LEU A 180 1.42 24.57 -11.77
#